data_1067fe545a9d074ed94f83f3134a700f
#
_entry.id   1067fe545a9d074ed94f83f3134a700f
#
_cell.length_a   1.000
_cell.length_b   1.000
_cell.length_c   1.000
_cell.angle_alpha   90.00
_cell.angle_beta   90.00
_cell.angle_gamma   90.00
#
_symmetry.space_group_name_H-M   'P 1'
#
loop_
_entity.id
_entity.type
_entity.pdbx_description
1 polymer ?
#
loop_
_entity_poly.entity_id
_entity_poly.type
_entity_poly.pdbx_seq_one_letter_code
_entity_poly.pdbx_strand_id
1 'polypeptide(L)' 'MAHTKYYSEDVLIEKMQAGEMDWLGYVNHYSQDWQEEYMQYCQSMGVEINNMTAEAFVGYKDRQLEEAMMRGDA' A
#
# COMPACT_ATOMS: atom_id res chain seq x y z
N MET A 1 19.46 -14.17 -3.84
CA MET A 1 18.69 -13.31 -2.97
C MET A 1 17.73 -12.46 -3.77
N ALA A 2 16.47 -12.54 -3.48
CA ALA A 2 15.47 -11.80 -4.23
C ALA A 2 15.39 -10.37 -3.73
N HIS A 3 15.38 -9.44 -4.64
CA HIS A 3 15.19 -8.04 -4.31
C HIS A 3 13.82 -7.61 -4.82
N THR A 4 13.01 -7.09 -3.93
CA THR A 4 11.75 -6.50 -4.34
C THR A 4 12.05 -5.19 -5.04
N LYS A 5 11.54 -5.05 -6.24
CA LYS A 5 11.73 -3.83 -7.00
C LYS A 5 10.66 -2.83 -6.60
N TYR A 6 11.09 -1.63 -6.28
CA TYR A 6 10.16 -0.56 -5.90
C TYR A 6 10.03 0.42 -7.04
N TYR A 7 8.82 0.91 -7.24
CA TYR A 7 8.51 1.84 -8.33
C TYR A 7 8.03 3.15 -7.76
N SER A 8 8.16 4.21 -8.55
CA SER A 8 7.59 5.49 -8.18
C SER A 8 6.06 5.39 -8.23
N GLU A 9 5.39 6.30 -7.55
CA GLU A 9 3.94 6.31 -7.51
C GLU A 9 3.33 6.41 -8.90
N ASP A 10 3.93 7.24 -9.77
CA ASP A 10 3.44 7.40 -11.13
C ASP A 10 3.46 6.09 -11.90
N VAL A 11 4.55 5.33 -11.76
CA VAL A 11 4.68 4.04 -12.42
C VAL A 11 3.67 3.04 -11.87
N LEU A 12 3.48 3.04 -10.56
CA LEU A 12 2.50 2.15 -9.93
C LEU A 12 1.09 2.43 -10.43
N ILE A 13 0.73 3.70 -10.53
CA ILE A 13 -0.59 4.10 -11.00
C ILE A 13 -0.78 3.67 -12.46
N GLU A 14 0.23 3.86 -13.28
CA GLU A 14 0.17 3.43 -14.68
C GLU A 14 -0.07 1.93 -14.78
N LYS A 15 0.66 1.14 -13.99
CA LYS A 15 0.52 -0.31 -14.01
C LYS A 15 -0.86 -0.75 -13.54
N MET A 16 -1.40 -0.07 -12.53
CA MET A 16 -2.75 -0.35 -12.05
C MET A 16 -3.79 -0.06 -13.12
N GLN A 17 -3.67 1.08 -13.79
CA GLN A 17 -4.61 1.48 -14.82
C GLN A 17 -4.53 0.56 -16.04
N ALA A 18 -3.34 0.05 -16.33
CA ALA A 18 -3.14 -0.86 -17.45
C ALA A 18 -3.57 -2.29 -17.12
N GLY A 19 -3.91 -2.57 -15.86
CA GLY A 19 -4.28 -3.91 -15.45
C GLY A 19 -3.11 -4.85 -15.28
N GLU A 20 -1.90 -4.30 -15.21
CA GLU A 20 -0.68 -5.10 -15.06
C GLU A 20 -0.35 -5.39 -13.61
N MET A 21 -1.03 -4.73 -12.68
CA MET A 21 -0.73 -4.85 -11.26
C MET A 21 -2.03 -4.76 -10.48
N ASP A 22 -2.13 -5.53 -9.40
CA ASP A 22 -3.27 -5.45 -8.49
C ASP A 22 -2.84 -4.69 -7.22
N TRP A 23 -3.77 -4.55 -6.28
CA TRP A 23 -3.50 -3.81 -5.04
C TRP A 23 -2.38 -4.44 -4.22
N LEU A 24 -2.32 -5.78 -4.23
CA LEU A 24 -1.25 -6.48 -3.52
C LEU A 24 0.11 -6.14 -4.12
N GLY A 25 0.19 -6.13 -5.44
CA GLY A 25 1.42 -5.73 -6.12
C GLY A 25 1.76 -4.27 -5.84
N TYR A 26 0.74 -3.41 -5.83
CA TYR A 26 0.94 -2.00 -5.53
C TYR A 26 1.64 -1.81 -4.18
N VAL A 27 1.10 -2.45 -3.14
CA VAL A 27 1.67 -2.32 -1.79
C VAL A 27 3.08 -2.90 -1.76
N ASN A 28 3.28 -4.07 -2.38
CA ASN A 28 4.57 -4.76 -2.33
C ASN A 28 5.67 -4.00 -3.07
N HIS A 29 5.30 -3.22 -4.08
CA HIS A 29 6.28 -2.48 -4.87
C HIS A 29 6.31 -0.98 -4.54
N TYR A 30 5.56 -0.57 -3.55
CA TYR A 30 5.52 0.83 -3.16
C TYR A 30 6.78 1.22 -2.40
N SER A 31 7.06 0.53 -1.31
CA SER A 31 8.27 0.74 -0.52
C SER A 31 8.41 -0.37 0.51
N GLN A 32 9.61 -0.47 1.06
CA GLN A 32 9.86 -1.45 2.11
C GLN A 32 9.02 -1.14 3.35
N ASP A 33 8.89 0.15 3.68
CA ASP A 33 8.09 0.58 4.83
C ASP A 33 6.65 0.13 4.68
N TRP A 34 6.08 0.31 3.50
CA TRP A 34 4.69 -0.10 3.23
C TRP A 34 4.52 -1.61 3.32
N GLN A 35 5.51 -2.36 2.84
CA GLN A 35 5.46 -3.82 2.95
C GLN A 35 5.41 -4.26 4.41
N GLU A 36 6.26 -3.68 5.23
CA GLU A 36 6.32 -4.04 6.65
C GLU A 36 5.06 -3.62 7.38
N GLU A 37 4.57 -2.41 7.12
CA GLU A 37 3.34 -1.93 7.74
C GLU A 37 2.15 -2.78 7.34
N TYR A 38 2.11 -3.19 6.06
CA TYR A 38 1.02 -4.03 5.57
C TYR A 38 1.03 -5.39 6.26
N MET A 39 2.20 -5.98 6.42
CA MET A 39 2.32 -7.25 7.13
C MET A 39 1.83 -7.12 8.56
N GLN A 40 2.23 -6.06 9.24
CA GLN A 40 1.81 -5.81 10.61
C GLN A 40 0.31 -5.54 10.68
N TYR A 41 -0.22 -4.82 9.69
CA TYR A 41 -1.65 -4.54 9.60
C TYR A 41 -2.44 -5.86 9.51
N CYS A 42 -2.01 -6.75 8.63
CA CYS A 42 -2.69 -8.03 8.46
C CYS A 42 -2.61 -8.89 9.71
N GLN A 43 -1.46 -8.92 10.37
CA GLN A 43 -1.28 -9.66 11.61
C GLN A 43 -2.16 -9.09 12.72
N SER A 44 -2.18 -7.78 12.83
CA SER A 44 -2.94 -7.10 13.87
C SER A 44 -4.45 -7.29 13.68
N MET A 45 -4.89 -7.28 12.44
CA MET A 45 -6.31 -7.45 12.12
C MET A 45 -6.73 -8.91 12.04
N GLY A 46 -5.75 -9.83 12.00
CA GLY A 46 -6.05 -11.25 11.87
C GLY A 46 -6.60 -11.62 10.51
N VAL A 47 -6.14 -10.93 9.47
CA VAL A 47 -6.61 -11.17 8.10
C VAL A 47 -5.46 -11.67 7.25
N GLU A 48 -5.81 -12.28 6.12
CA GLU A 48 -4.82 -12.84 5.20
C GLU A 48 -4.27 -11.77 4.28
N ILE A 49 -3.06 -12.02 3.79
CA ILE A 49 -2.43 -11.15 2.80
C ILE A 49 -3.00 -11.52 1.43
N ASN A 50 -3.80 -10.61 0.88
CA ASN A 50 -4.37 -10.82 -0.45
C ASN A 50 -4.74 -9.46 -1.05
N ASN A 51 -5.31 -9.49 -2.26
CA ASN A 51 -5.64 -8.26 -2.97
C ASN A 51 -6.67 -7.42 -2.23
N MET A 52 -7.63 -8.06 -1.58
CA MET A 52 -8.69 -7.34 -0.84
C MET A 52 -8.13 -6.63 0.38
N THR A 53 -7.26 -7.29 1.13
CA THR A 53 -6.67 -6.66 2.31
C THR A 53 -5.67 -5.59 1.91
N ALA A 54 -4.99 -5.76 0.77
CA ALA A 54 -4.08 -4.75 0.26
C ALA A 54 -4.85 -3.48 -0.11
N GLU A 55 -6.00 -3.63 -0.74
CA GLU A 55 -6.85 -2.49 -1.07
C GLU A 55 -7.30 -1.77 0.19
N ALA A 56 -7.71 -2.52 1.20
CA ALA A 56 -8.14 -1.96 2.48
C ALA A 56 -6.99 -1.21 3.15
N PHE A 57 -5.78 -1.76 3.07
CA PHE A 57 -4.61 -1.11 3.64
C PHE A 57 -4.30 0.22 2.94
N VAL A 58 -4.40 0.24 1.62
CA VAL A 58 -4.16 1.47 0.87
C VAL A 58 -5.17 2.54 1.26
N GLY A 59 -6.43 2.15 1.40
CA GLY A 59 -7.47 3.07 1.84
C GLY A 59 -7.21 3.60 3.26
N TYR A 60 -6.71 2.74 4.12
CA TYR A 60 -6.35 3.11 5.48
C TYR A 60 -5.22 4.15 5.48
N LYS A 61 -4.21 3.95 4.65
CA LYS A 61 -3.09 4.89 4.56
C LYS A 61 -3.55 6.23 4.00
N ASP A 62 -4.40 6.20 2.99
CA ASP A 62 -4.94 7.42 2.41
C ASP A 62 -5.73 8.23 3.43
N ARG A 63 -6.53 7.53 4.23
CA ARG A 63 -7.34 8.18 5.26
C ARG A 63 -6.45 8.81 6.34
N GLN A 64 -5.39 8.11 6.73
CA GLN A 64 -4.45 8.65 7.70
C GLN A 64 -3.81 9.93 7.19
N LEU A 65 -3.44 9.93 5.92
CA LEU A 65 -2.81 11.10 5.31
C LEU A 65 -3.76 12.27 5.29
N GLU A 66 -5.02 12.03 4.93
CA GLU A 66 -6.03 13.08 4.92
C GLU A 66 -6.24 13.68 6.31
N GLU A 67 -6.37 12.83 7.31
CA GLU A 67 -6.57 13.28 8.67
C GLU A 67 -5.38 14.09 9.16
N ALA A 68 -4.17 13.65 8.82
CA ALA A 68 -2.96 14.36 9.20
C ALA A 68 -2.91 15.74 8.54
N MET A 69 -3.32 15.82 7.29
CA MET A 69 -3.34 17.10 6.58
C MET A 69 -4.37 18.04 7.17
N MET A 70 -5.52 17.52 7.56
CA MET A 70 -6.57 18.35 8.14
C MET A 70 -6.21 18.88 9.52
N ARG A 71 -5.41 18.12 10.25
CA ARG A 71 -4.96 18.54 11.58
C ARG A 71 -3.67 19.34 11.52
N GLY A 72 -2.83 18.97 10.57
CA GLY A 72 -1.47 19.49 10.51
C GLY A 72 -1.37 20.95 10.17
N ASP A 73 -2.45 21.54 9.79
CA ASP A 73 -2.50 22.95 9.46
C ASP A 73 -2.29 23.83 10.66
N ALA A 74 -2.42 23.27 11.82
CA ALA A 74 -2.27 24.00 13.07
C ALA A 74 -0.94 24.68 13.19
#